data_c58a519edf090d2d140d89cd36cabd36
#
_entry.id   c58a519edf090d2d140d89cd36cabd36
#
_cell.length_a   1.000
_cell.length_b   1.000
_cell.length_c   1.000
_cell.angle_alpha   90.00
_cell.angle_beta   90.00
_cell.angle_gamma   90.00
#
_symmetry.space_group_name_H-M   'P 1'
#
loop_
_entity.id
_entity.type
_entity.pdbx_description
1 polymer ?
#
loop_
_entity_poly.entity_id
_entity_poly.type
_entity_poly.pdbx_seq_one_letter_code
_entity_poly.pdbx_strand_id
1 'polypeptide(L)'
;MTRDEAIDLLKAGEAELRRRGVAHAGLFGSVARGDARPDSDIDVLIRFAPEASVTLWDYAALKRRVAQMLRTSSRRVDVIDLDGMSSYVRPTAERDAVYAF
;
A
#
# COMPACT_ATOMS: atom_id res chain seq x y z
N MET A 1 14.40 3.47 -2.85
CA MET A 1 13.59 2.94 -1.73
C MET A 1 13.75 1.43 -1.71
N THR A 2 14.25 0.89 -0.61
CA THR A 2 14.32 -0.55 -0.41
C THR A 2 13.01 -1.07 0.18
N ARG A 3 12.81 -2.39 0.08
CA ARG A 3 11.64 -3.03 0.70
C ARG A 3 11.59 -2.76 2.20
N ASP A 4 12.70 -2.93 2.90
CA ASP A 4 12.73 -2.76 4.35
C ASP A 4 12.46 -1.32 4.77
N GLU A 5 12.99 -0.35 4.04
CA GLU A 5 12.70 1.07 4.30
C GLU A 5 11.21 1.37 4.14
N ALA A 6 10.60 0.88 3.06
CA ALA A 6 9.18 1.11 2.81
C ALA A 6 8.31 0.45 3.88
N ILE A 7 8.64 -0.78 4.26
CA ILE A 7 7.92 -1.50 5.32
C ILE A 7 8.01 -0.73 6.65
N ASP A 8 9.20 -0.27 7.02
CA ASP A 8 9.38 0.48 8.26
C ASP A 8 8.57 1.78 8.27
N LEU A 9 8.53 2.48 7.13
CA LEU A 9 7.76 3.72 7.02
C LEU A 9 6.26 3.46 7.12
N LEU A 10 5.76 2.38 6.52
CA LEU A 10 4.36 1.99 6.63
C LEU A 10 4.01 1.58 8.07
N LYS A 11 4.89 0.83 8.74
CA LYS A 11 4.70 0.48 10.14
C LYS A 11 4.63 1.71 11.03
N ALA A 12 5.48 2.69 10.80
CA ALA A 12 5.46 3.93 11.55
C ALA A 12 4.14 4.70 11.38
N GLY A 13 3.48 4.52 10.24
CA GLY A 13 2.18 5.12 9.95
C GLY A 13 0.96 4.27 10.31
N GLU A 14 1.16 3.11 10.94
CA GLU A 14 0.07 2.15 11.18
C GLU A 14 -1.12 2.77 11.89
N ALA A 15 -0.90 3.50 12.97
CA ALA A 15 -2.00 4.08 13.76
C ALA A 15 -2.86 5.03 12.91
N GLU A 16 -2.23 5.86 12.09
CA GLU A 16 -2.95 6.76 11.21
C GLU A 16 -3.69 6.00 10.12
N LEU A 17 -3.06 5.00 9.51
CA LEU A 17 -3.69 4.20 8.47
C LEU A 17 -4.91 3.45 9.01
N ARG A 18 -4.82 2.91 10.22
CA ARG A 18 -5.95 2.24 10.87
C ARG A 18 -7.10 3.22 11.14
N ARG A 19 -6.80 4.46 11.54
CA ARG A 19 -7.83 5.48 11.70
C ARG A 19 -8.52 5.83 10.39
N ARG A 20 -7.86 5.64 9.25
CA ARG A 20 -8.43 5.84 7.92
C ARG A 20 -9.18 4.61 7.40
N GLY A 21 -9.29 3.56 8.20
CA GLY A 21 -10.04 2.36 7.85
C GLY A 21 -9.18 1.22 7.31
N VAL A 22 -7.87 1.36 7.26
CA VAL A 22 -6.96 0.33 6.76
C VAL A 22 -6.74 -0.71 7.85
N ALA A 23 -7.06 -1.98 7.55
CA ALA A 23 -6.80 -3.10 8.44
C ALA A 23 -5.41 -3.68 8.22
N HIS A 24 -4.96 -3.76 6.98
CA HIS A 24 -3.66 -4.30 6.61
C HIS A 24 -3.05 -3.46 5.50
N ALA A 25 -1.73 -3.29 5.56
CA ALA A 25 -0.97 -2.62 4.51
C ALA A 25 0.36 -3.32 4.29
N GLY A 26 0.80 -3.35 3.05
CA GLY A 26 2.05 -3.97 2.67
C GLY A 26 2.51 -3.52 1.30
N LEU A 27 3.49 -4.22 0.79
CA LEU A 27 4.05 -3.97 -0.53
C LEU A 27 3.82 -5.18 -1.42
N PHE A 28 3.70 -4.92 -2.72
CA PHE A 28 3.78 -5.97 -3.72
C PHE A 28 4.56 -5.44 -4.93
N GLY A 29 4.68 -6.24 -5.99
CA GLY A 29 5.41 -5.81 -7.17
C GLY A 29 6.92 -5.77 -6.97
N SER A 30 7.61 -4.90 -7.70
CA SER A 30 9.07 -4.90 -7.79
C SER A 30 9.75 -4.56 -6.46
N VAL A 31 9.21 -3.62 -5.69
CA VAL A 31 9.79 -3.27 -4.37
C VAL A 31 9.69 -4.45 -3.41
N ALA A 32 8.55 -5.13 -3.38
CA ALA A 32 8.37 -6.31 -2.53
C ALA A 32 9.33 -7.44 -2.90
N ARG A 33 9.57 -7.64 -4.20
CA ARG A 33 10.49 -8.68 -4.69
C ARG A 33 11.96 -8.30 -4.52
N GLY A 34 12.27 -7.03 -4.27
CA GLY A 34 13.63 -6.55 -4.14
C GLY A 34 14.33 -6.29 -5.48
N ASP A 35 13.58 -6.19 -6.58
CA ASP A 35 14.13 -5.93 -7.90
C ASP A 35 13.75 -4.55 -8.47
N ALA A 36 13.27 -3.65 -7.60
CA ALA A 36 12.90 -2.31 -8.00
C ALA A 36 14.12 -1.49 -8.44
N ARG A 37 13.93 -0.70 -9.50
CA ARG A 37 14.90 0.29 -9.96
C ARG A 37 14.61 1.63 -9.29
N PRO A 38 15.57 2.57 -9.29
CA PRO A 38 15.35 3.90 -8.66
C PRO A 38 14.14 4.64 -9.21
N ASP A 39 13.76 4.39 -10.46
CA ASP A 39 12.60 5.02 -11.11
C ASP A 39 11.33 4.17 -11.08
N SER A 40 11.36 3.01 -10.41
CA SER A 40 10.19 2.14 -10.28
C SER A 40 9.16 2.76 -9.35
N ASP A 41 7.87 2.58 -9.68
CA ASP A 41 6.78 2.94 -8.79
C ASP A 41 6.75 1.98 -7.59
N ILE A 42 6.20 2.47 -6.49
CA ILE A 42 6.01 1.67 -5.28
C ILE A 42 4.56 1.20 -5.26
N ASP A 43 4.37 -0.10 -5.27
CA ASP A 43 3.05 -0.72 -5.24
C ASP A 43 2.69 -1.06 -3.80
N VAL A 44 1.73 -0.32 -3.24
CA VAL A 44 1.25 -0.51 -1.88
C VAL A 44 -0.08 -1.25 -1.92
N LEU A 45 -0.12 -2.35 -1.21
CA LEU A 45 -1.33 -3.16 -1.09
C LEU A 45 -2.01 -2.84 0.23
N ILE A 46 -3.32 -2.61 0.20
CA ILE A 46 -4.10 -2.36 1.41
C ILE A 46 -5.33 -3.25 1.45
N ARG A 47 -5.82 -3.49 2.66
CA ARG A 47 -7.15 -4.04 2.90
C ARG A 47 -7.85 -3.14 3.90
N PHE A 48 -9.04 -2.72 3.57
CA PHE A 48 -9.88 -1.97 4.50
C PHE A 48 -10.54 -2.91 5.49
N ALA A 49 -10.78 -2.42 6.70
CA ALA A 49 -11.57 -3.15 7.67
C ALA A 49 -12.99 -3.35 7.11
N PRO A 50 -13.64 -4.51 7.39
CA PRO A 50 -14.96 -4.79 6.84
C PRO A 50 -16.02 -3.73 7.16
N GLU A 51 -15.90 -3.11 8.34
CA GLU A 51 -16.82 -2.07 8.79
C GLU A 51 -16.47 -0.66 8.29
N ALA A 52 -15.33 -0.50 7.61
CA ALA A 52 -14.91 0.81 7.14
C ALA A 52 -15.80 1.31 6.00
N SER A 53 -16.19 2.58 6.09
CA SER A 53 -16.94 3.26 5.04
C SER A 53 -16.01 4.25 4.35
N VAL A 54 -15.45 3.86 3.22
CA VAL A 54 -14.42 4.62 2.51
C VAL A 54 -15.01 5.20 1.23
N THR A 55 -15.04 6.52 1.16
CA THR A 55 -15.47 7.22 -0.05
C THR A 55 -14.31 7.34 -1.04
N LEU A 56 -14.64 7.74 -2.26
CA LEU A 56 -13.61 8.01 -3.27
C LEU A 56 -12.65 9.12 -2.82
N TRP A 57 -13.18 10.12 -2.10
CA TRP A 57 -12.38 11.22 -1.55
C TRP A 57 -11.43 10.71 -0.46
N ASP A 58 -11.92 9.82 0.40
CA ASP A 58 -11.09 9.20 1.44
C ASP A 58 -9.96 8.38 0.81
N TYR A 59 -10.24 7.65 -0.26
CA TYR A 59 -9.24 6.86 -0.98
C TYR A 59 -8.16 7.76 -1.59
N ALA A 60 -8.56 8.87 -2.23
CA ALA A 60 -7.61 9.81 -2.81
C ALA A 60 -6.73 10.46 -1.74
N ALA A 61 -7.31 10.82 -0.58
CA ALA A 61 -6.56 11.36 0.54
C ALA A 61 -5.57 10.33 1.11
N LEU A 62 -5.99 9.07 1.19
CA LEU A 62 -5.15 7.97 1.63
C LEU A 62 -3.92 7.81 0.73
N LYS A 63 -4.13 7.84 -0.58
CA LYS A 63 -3.04 7.71 -1.55
C LYS A 63 -2.00 8.82 -1.35
N ARG A 64 -2.45 10.07 -1.20
CA ARG A 64 -1.56 11.21 -0.97
C ARG A 64 -0.79 11.04 0.35
N ARG A 65 -1.47 10.57 1.39
CA ARG A 65 -0.85 10.41 2.69
C ARG A 65 0.18 9.29 2.70
N VAL A 66 -0.12 8.18 2.04
CA VAL A 66 0.84 7.07 1.89
C VAL A 66 2.09 7.54 1.15
N ALA A 67 1.93 8.33 0.10
CA ALA A 67 3.07 8.89 -0.63
C ALA A 67 3.93 9.77 0.29
N GLN A 68 3.32 10.59 1.14
CA GLN A 68 4.06 11.40 2.12
C GLN A 68 4.79 10.53 3.15
N MET A 69 4.16 9.48 3.65
CA MET A 69 4.79 8.53 4.56
C MET A 69 6.02 7.88 3.93
N LEU A 70 5.94 7.54 2.65
CA LEU A 70 7.04 6.96 1.90
C LEU A 70 8.01 8.00 1.34
N ARG A 71 7.81 9.27 1.67
CA ARG A 71 8.70 10.39 1.30
C ARG A 71 8.88 10.51 -0.21
N THR A 72 7.81 10.31 -0.96
CA THR A 72 7.82 10.38 -2.41
C THR A 72 6.57 11.11 -2.92
N SER A 73 6.48 11.32 -4.23
CA SER A 73 5.30 11.95 -4.82
C SER A 73 4.18 10.93 -5.02
N SER A 74 2.93 11.39 -5.03
CA SER A 74 1.78 10.52 -5.27
C SER A 74 1.79 9.87 -6.66
N ARG A 75 2.56 10.41 -7.59
CA ARG A 75 2.74 9.80 -8.93
C ARG A 75 3.58 8.52 -8.90
N ARG A 76 4.37 8.34 -7.83
CA ARG A 76 5.29 7.22 -7.68
C ARG A 76 4.71 6.11 -6.82
N VAL A 77 3.49 6.26 -6.36
CA VAL A 77 2.86 5.28 -5.48
C VAL A 77 1.53 4.86 -6.07
N ASP A 78 1.38 3.54 -6.23
CA ASP A 78 0.10 2.93 -6.53
C ASP A 78 -0.44 2.29 -5.25
N VAL A 79 -1.60 2.75 -4.80
CA VAL A 79 -2.28 2.17 -3.64
C VAL A 79 -3.45 1.35 -4.17
N ILE A 80 -3.41 0.06 -3.92
CA ILE A 80 -4.39 -0.87 -4.46
C ILE A 80 -5.10 -1.60 -3.34
N ASP A 81 -6.43 -1.56 -3.38
CA ASP A 81 -7.28 -2.31 -2.46
C ASP A 81 -7.34 -3.77 -2.92
N LEU A 82 -6.84 -4.68 -2.08
CA LEU A 82 -6.79 -6.10 -2.38
C LEU A 82 -8.19 -6.66 -2.68
N ASP A 83 -9.20 -6.24 -1.92
CA ASP A 83 -10.57 -6.73 -2.08
C ASP A 83 -11.22 -6.18 -3.36
N GLY A 84 -10.68 -5.10 -3.92
CA GLY A 84 -11.12 -4.55 -5.20
C GLY A 84 -10.46 -5.19 -6.42
N MET A 85 -9.47 -6.05 -6.23
CA MET A 85 -8.81 -6.75 -7.34
C MET A 85 -9.71 -7.83 -7.92
N SER A 86 -9.55 -8.07 -9.23
CA SER A 86 -10.23 -9.18 -9.86
C SER A 86 -9.73 -10.51 -9.29
N SER A 87 -10.60 -11.53 -9.33
CA SER A 87 -10.26 -12.87 -8.86
C SER A 87 -9.12 -13.51 -9.67
N TYR A 88 -8.81 -12.95 -10.82
CA TYR A 88 -7.71 -13.42 -11.68
C TYR A 88 -6.35 -12.92 -11.20
N VAL A 89 -6.28 -11.66 -10.75
CA VAL A 89 -5.03 -11.00 -10.36
C VAL A 89 -4.73 -11.16 -8.88
N ARG A 90 -5.78 -11.20 -8.05
CA ARG A 90 -5.67 -11.20 -6.60
C ARG A 90 -4.78 -12.31 -6.03
N PRO A 91 -4.85 -13.58 -6.49
CA PRO A 91 -3.98 -14.63 -5.93
C PRO A 91 -2.49 -14.36 -6.10
N THR A 92 -2.09 -13.76 -7.22
CA THR A 92 -0.69 -13.39 -7.47
C THR A 92 -0.25 -12.27 -6.53
N ALA A 93 -1.09 -11.24 -6.36
CA ALA A 93 -0.80 -10.13 -5.46
C ALA A 93 -0.67 -10.60 -4.01
N GLU A 94 -1.57 -11.48 -3.56
CA GLU A 94 -1.52 -12.04 -2.20
C GLU A 94 -0.25 -12.84 -1.97
N ARG A 95 0.14 -13.65 -2.96
CA ARG A 95 1.34 -14.50 -2.85
C ARG A 95 2.60 -13.67 -2.74
N ASP A 96 2.69 -12.57 -3.50
CA ASP A 96 3.90 -11.75 -3.58
C ASP A 96 3.92 -10.63 -2.53
N ALA A 97 2.84 -10.44 -1.79
CA ALA A 97 2.73 -9.36 -0.82
C ALA A 97 3.65 -9.57 0.38
N VAL A 98 4.26 -8.47 0.82
CA VAL A 98 5.02 -8.40 2.07
C VAL A 98 4.32 -7.36 2.94
N TYR A 99 3.71 -7.79 4.04
CA TYR A 99 2.90 -6.91 4.87
C TYR A 99 3.75 -6.15 5.88
N ALA A 100 3.41 -4.88 6.09
CA ALA A 100 3.93 -4.07 7.18
C ALA A 100 3.14 -4.36 8.48
N PHE A 101 1.84 -4.57 8.31
CA PHE A 101 0.99 -4.92 9.45
C PHE A 101 -0.30 -5.59 8.98
#